data_cc60e55ce8c1f005b04bac99142bc240
#
_entry.id   cc60e55ce8c1f005b04bac99142bc240
#
_cell.length_a   1.000
_cell.length_b   1.000
_cell.length_c   1.000
_cell.angle_alpha   90.00
_cell.angle_beta   90.00
_cell.angle_gamma   90.00
#
_symmetry.space_group_name_H-M   'P 1'
#
loop_
_entity.id
_entity.type
_entity.pdbx_description
1 polymer ?
#
loop_
_entity_poly.entity_id
_entity_poly.type
_entity_poly.pdbx_seq_one_letter_code
_entity_poly.pdbx_strand_id
1 'polypeptide(L)'
;MSSYQQEFARAVAVQNIEYLRRAYAKATDLIGLADQESVQAGRQIYHRIFSADTEFTISGEGTDAMRASGPDGWVDVVAEALAPLGPTQHLIGTQLVEILSLDLDANGSPHSGQAQMESYVQAWHEMGDGQVWLFLGTYFDEISFYPEAGWQIDKMVLHRVAGEN
;
A
#
# COMPACT_ATOMS: atom_id res chain seq x y z
N MET A 1 28.69 -15.37 -5.63
CA MET A 1 27.38 -15.25 -6.30
C MET A 1 27.59 -14.65 -7.68
N SER A 2 26.94 -15.16 -8.74
CA SER A 2 27.08 -14.59 -10.09
C SER A 2 26.27 -13.29 -10.22
N SER A 3 26.65 -12.41 -11.17
CA SER A 3 25.88 -11.19 -11.46
C SER A 3 24.44 -11.50 -11.87
N TYR A 4 24.23 -12.59 -12.59
CA TYR A 4 22.90 -13.06 -12.98
C TYR A 4 22.00 -13.39 -11.79
N GLN A 5 22.53 -14.02 -10.74
CA GLN A 5 21.76 -14.32 -9.53
C GLN A 5 21.36 -13.04 -8.79
N GLN A 6 22.23 -12.04 -8.76
CA GLN A 6 21.92 -10.73 -8.17
C GLN A 6 20.84 -9.99 -8.96
N GLU A 7 20.96 -9.96 -10.29
CA GLU A 7 19.96 -9.33 -11.16
C GLU A 7 18.60 -10.02 -11.06
N PHE A 8 18.58 -11.35 -11.01
CA PHE A 8 17.35 -12.12 -10.82
C PHE A 8 16.70 -11.83 -9.48
N ALA A 9 17.47 -11.82 -8.39
CA ALA A 9 16.98 -11.49 -7.07
C ALA A 9 16.39 -10.06 -7.00
N ARG A 10 17.04 -9.08 -7.66
CA ARG A 10 16.48 -7.72 -7.77
C ARG A 10 15.16 -7.70 -8.53
N ALA A 11 15.06 -8.40 -9.65
CA ALA A 11 13.83 -8.45 -10.44
C ALA A 11 12.67 -9.05 -9.63
N VAL A 12 12.93 -10.13 -8.90
CA VAL A 12 11.94 -10.74 -8.00
C VAL A 12 11.55 -9.81 -6.86
N ALA A 13 12.53 -9.09 -6.27
CA ALA A 13 12.27 -8.11 -5.22
C ALA A 13 11.35 -6.99 -5.73
N VAL A 14 11.61 -6.44 -6.91
CA VAL A 14 10.75 -5.42 -7.54
C VAL A 14 9.31 -5.91 -7.68
N GLN A 15 9.10 -7.13 -8.21
CA GLN A 15 7.76 -7.70 -8.35
C GLN A 15 7.05 -7.88 -7.00
N ASN A 16 7.76 -8.33 -5.98
CA ASN A 16 7.22 -8.51 -4.64
C ASN A 16 6.83 -7.17 -4.01
N ILE A 17 7.65 -6.13 -4.21
CA ILE A 17 7.37 -4.78 -3.71
C ILE A 17 6.16 -4.16 -4.42
N GLU A 18 6.08 -4.26 -5.74
CA GLU A 18 4.91 -3.81 -6.49
C GLU A 18 3.62 -4.50 -6.03
N TYR A 19 3.71 -5.81 -5.70
CA TYR A 19 2.56 -6.56 -5.19
C TYR A 19 2.01 -5.99 -3.89
N LEU A 20 2.83 -5.41 -3.01
CA LEU A 20 2.37 -4.80 -1.76
C LEU A 20 1.30 -3.73 -2.02
N ARG A 21 1.52 -2.85 -3.01
CA ARG A 21 0.58 -1.78 -3.34
C ARG A 21 -0.69 -2.30 -4.01
N ARG A 22 -0.58 -3.33 -4.85
CA ARG A 22 -1.75 -4.00 -5.45
C ARG A 22 -2.60 -4.71 -4.39
N ALA A 23 -1.96 -5.38 -3.43
CA ALA A 23 -2.62 -6.01 -2.30
C ALA A 23 -3.29 -4.97 -1.38
N TYR A 24 -2.63 -3.82 -1.14
CA TYR A 24 -3.22 -2.69 -0.43
C TYR A 24 -4.53 -2.22 -1.07
N ALA A 25 -4.52 -1.96 -2.38
CA ALA A 25 -5.71 -1.53 -3.12
C ALA A 25 -6.88 -2.51 -2.90
N LYS A 26 -6.62 -3.81 -3.05
CA LYS A 26 -7.63 -4.84 -2.82
C LYS A 26 -8.13 -4.87 -1.38
N ALA A 27 -7.25 -4.70 -0.39
CA ALA A 27 -7.62 -4.66 1.02
C ALA A 27 -8.49 -3.44 1.35
N THR A 28 -8.13 -2.27 0.81
CA THR A 28 -8.88 -1.03 0.98
C THR A 28 -10.30 -1.15 0.39
N ASP A 29 -10.43 -1.74 -0.80
CA ASP A 29 -11.73 -2.01 -1.41
C ASP A 29 -12.59 -2.98 -0.58
N LEU A 30 -11.98 -3.97 0.06
CA LEU A 30 -12.67 -4.88 0.98
C LEU A 30 -13.16 -4.16 2.24
N ILE A 31 -12.31 -3.34 2.85
CA ILE A 31 -12.67 -2.56 4.03
C ILE A 31 -13.83 -1.59 3.71
N GLY A 32 -13.82 -1.00 2.52
CA GLY A 32 -14.88 -0.12 2.03
C GLY A 32 -16.26 -0.78 1.87
N LEU A 33 -16.36 -2.12 1.83
CA LEU A 33 -17.65 -2.83 1.85
C LEU A 33 -18.37 -2.76 3.21
N ALA A 34 -17.65 -2.39 4.28
CA ALA A 34 -18.15 -2.13 5.63
C ALA A 34 -18.84 -3.32 6.32
N ASP A 35 -18.89 -4.52 5.75
CA ASP A 35 -19.32 -5.71 6.45
C ASP A 35 -18.16 -6.35 7.24
N GLN A 36 -18.49 -7.04 8.32
CA GLN A 36 -17.48 -7.59 9.23
C GLN A 36 -16.50 -8.56 8.58
N GLU A 37 -16.96 -9.40 7.66
CA GLU A 37 -16.14 -10.41 6.98
C GLU A 37 -15.13 -9.73 6.04
N SER A 38 -15.59 -8.79 5.24
CA SER A 38 -14.76 -8.02 4.30
C SER A 38 -13.73 -7.16 5.01
N VAL A 39 -14.13 -6.45 6.08
CA VAL A 39 -13.19 -5.66 6.91
C VAL A 39 -12.11 -6.56 7.50
N GLN A 40 -12.48 -7.74 8.04
CA GLN A 40 -11.51 -8.67 8.60
C GLN A 40 -10.56 -9.24 7.52
N ALA A 41 -11.06 -9.52 6.31
CA ALA A 41 -10.23 -9.96 5.20
C ALA A 41 -9.23 -8.87 4.77
N GLY A 42 -9.67 -7.62 4.67
CA GLY A 42 -8.82 -6.47 4.40
C GLY A 42 -7.74 -6.26 5.47
N ARG A 43 -8.13 -6.34 6.76
CA ARG A 43 -7.23 -6.28 7.92
C ARG A 43 -6.10 -7.33 7.83
N GLN A 44 -6.44 -8.58 7.49
CA GLN A 44 -5.44 -9.64 7.34
C GLN A 44 -4.44 -9.35 6.21
N ILE A 45 -4.88 -8.71 5.13
CA ILE A 45 -3.97 -8.28 4.06
C ILE A 45 -3.05 -7.17 4.56
N TYR A 46 -3.58 -6.17 5.27
CA TYR A 46 -2.76 -5.09 5.84
C TYR A 46 -1.67 -5.63 6.77
N HIS A 47 -1.99 -6.56 7.66
CA HIS A 47 -0.98 -7.20 8.52
C HIS A 47 0.12 -7.96 7.77
N ARG A 48 -0.11 -8.38 6.53
CA ARG A 48 0.93 -9.02 5.70
C ARG A 48 1.83 -8.02 4.98
N ILE A 49 1.26 -6.88 4.55
CA ILE A 49 1.97 -5.93 3.68
C ILE A 49 2.60 -4.76 4.45
N PHE A 50 2.18 -4.52 5.67
CA PHE A 50 2.69 -3.46 6.54
C PHE A 50 3.46 -4.06 7.71
N SER A 51 4.56 -3.40 8.10
CA SER A 51 5.22 -3.71 9.37
C SER A 51 4.35 -3.29 10.56
N ALA A 52 4.62 -3.87 11.74
CA ALA A 52 3.81 -3.63 12.94
C ALA A 52 3.73 -2.16 13.34
N ASP A 53 4.81 -1.41 13.09
CA ASP A 53 4.96 -0.01 13.48
C ASP A 53 4.84 0.96 12.30
N THR A 54 4.24 0.53 11.18
CA THR A 54 4.10 1.35 9.98
C THR A 54 3.50 2.71 10.31
N GLU A 55 4.11 3.77 9.80
CA GLU A 55 3.58 5.13 9.90
C GLU A 55 2.78 5.50 8.65
N PHE A 56 1.57 6.00 8.86
CA PHE A 56 0.66 6.43 7.80
C PHE A 56 0.41 7.94 7.87
N THR A 57 0.45 8.59 6.71
CA THR A 57 0.12 10.00 6.57
C THR A 57 -0.67 10.23 5.28
N ILE A 58 -1.74 11.02 5.38
CA ILE A 58 -2.43 11.57 4.21
C ILE A 58 -2.19 13.07 4.19
N SER A 59 -1.92 13.61 3.02
CA SER A 59 -1.64 15.03 2.79
C SER A 59 -2.20 15.47 1.43
N GLY A 60 -2.11 16.75 1.12
CA GLY A 60 -2.51 17.33 -0.16
C GLY A 60 -3.65 18.33 -0.03
N GLU A 61 -3.85 19.13 -1.07
CA GLU A 61 -4.86 20.18 -1.09
C GLU A 61 -6.28 19.60 -0.99
N GLY A 62 -7.13 20.21 -0.16
CA GLY A 62 -8.51 19.76 0.04
C GLY A 62 -8.63 18.44 0.83
N THR A 63 -7.58 18.03 1.54
CA THR A 63 -7.59 16.84 2.41
C THR A 63 -7.14 17.23 3.81
N ASP A 64 -7.91 16.84 4.81
CA ASP A 64 -7.47 16.95 6.20
C ASP A 64 -6.25 16.02 6.42
N ALA A 65 -5.21 16.54 7.05
CA ALA A 65 -4.04 15.74 7.35
C ALA A 65 -4.40 14.65 8.35
N MET A 66 -4.34 13.39 7.92
CA MET A 66 -4.60 12.22 8.77
C MET A 66 -3.31 11.48 9.06
N ARG A 67 -3.22 10.91 10.25
CA ARG A 67 -2.10 10.07 10.68
C ARG A 67 -2.60 8.84 11.39
N ALA A 68 -1.92 7.73 11.20
CA ALA A 68 -2.14 6.50 11.93
C ALA A 68 -0.82 5.76 12.15
N SER A 69 -0.81 4.81 13.06
CA SER A 69 0.32 3.92 13.30
C SER A 69 -0.17 2.49 13.39
N GLY A 70 0.56 1.60 12.77
CA GLY A 70 0.26 0.18 12.68
C GLY A 70 -0.91 -0.17 11.75
N PRO A 71 -0.98 -1.43 11.29
CA PRO A 71 -2.02 -1.88 10.36
C PRO A 71 -3.43 -1.68 10.89
N ASP A 72 -3.68 -1.94 12.17
CA ASP A 72 -5.01 -1.80 12.79
C ASP A 72 -5.47 -0.35 12.86
N GLY A 73 -4.57 0.56 13.25
CA GLY A 73 -4.87 2.00 13.25
C GLY A 73 -5.22 2.51 11.85
N TRP A 74 -4.59 1.93 10.81
CA TRP A 74 -4.93 2.29 9.43
C TRP A 74 -6.26 1.69 8.98
N VAL A 75 -6.61 0.47 9.40
CA VAL A 75 -7.95 -0.10 9.16
C VAL A 75 -9.04 0.82 9.69
N ASP A 76 -8.87 1.35 10.91
CA ASP A 76 -9.86 2.23 11.53
C ASP A 76 -10.04 3.53 10.74
N VAL A 77 -8.94 4.15 10.29
CA VAL A 77 -8.97 5.36 9.43
C VAL A 77 -9.68 5.08 8.11
N VAL A 78 -9.33 3.99 7.43
CA VAL A 78 -9.94 3.62 6.14
C VAL A 78 -11.41 3.28 6.30
N ALA A 79 -11.79 2.52 7.33
CA ALA A 79 -13.18 2.16 7.60
C ALA A 79 -14.04 3.40 7.86
N GLU A 80 -13.55 4.35 8.67
CA GLU A 80 -14.25 5.61 8.93
C GLU A 80 -14.40 6.47 7.67
N ALA A 81 -13.31 6.59 6.88
CA ALA A 81 -13.31 7.41 5.67
C ALA A 81 -14.24 6.86 4.58
N LEU A 82 -14.35 5.54 4.46
CA LEU A 82 -15.15 4.89 3.40
C LEU A 82 -16.59 4.56 3.85
N ALA A 83 -16.90 4.57 5.16
CA ALA A 83 -18.23 4.22 5.68
C ALA A 83 -19.39 5.00 5.05
N PRO A 84 -19.28 6.31 4.74
CA PRO A 84 -20.37 7.05 4.10
C PRO A 84 -20.50 6.81 2.60
N LEU A 85 -19.57 6.08 1.99
CA LEU A 85 -19.49 5.82 0.56
C LEU A 85 -20.06 4.44 0.23
N GLY A 86 -20.44 4.24 -1.02
CA GLY A 86 -20.77 2.92 -1.56
C GLY A 86 -19.51 2.14 -1.97
N PRO A 87 -19.66 1.14 -2.86
CA PRO A 87 -18.52 0.37 -3.36
C PRO A 87 -17.40 1.26 -3.90
N THR A 88 -16.17 0.90 -3.59
CA THR A 88 -14.97 1.62 -4.02
C THR A 88 -14.05 0.71 -4.83
N GLN A 89 -13.28 1.30 -5.73
CA GLN A 89 -12.25 0.61 -6.49
C GLN A 89 -10.99 1.45 -6.61
N HIS A 90 -9.87 0.91 -6.14
CA HIS A 90 -8.55 1.53 -6.25
C HIS A 90 -7.79 0.93 -7.44
N LEU A 91 -7.51 1.76 -8.44
CA LEU A 91 -6.66 1.43 -9.57
C LEU A 91 -5.25 1.95 -9.32
N ILE A 92 -4.28 1.04 -9.21
CA ILE A 92 -2.86 1.37 -9.05
C ILE A 92 -2.21 1.44 -10.43
N GLY A 93 -1.64 2.60 -10.73
CA GLY A 93 -0.88 2.83 -11.95
C GLY A 93 0.53 3.32 -11.65
N THR A 94 1.39 3.29 -12.67
CA THR A 94 2.77 3.80 -12.63
C THR A 94 3.47 3.51 -11.30
N GLN A 95 4.06 2.33 -11.21
CA GLN A 95 4.83 1.92 -10.03
C GLN A 95 6.33 2.03 -10.35
N LEU A 96 7.03 2.85 -9.60
CA LEU A 96 8.49 3.02 -9.69
C LEU A 96 9.11 2.52 -8.38
N VAL A 97 9.88 1.45 -8.47
CA VAL A 97 10.57 0.83 -7.33
C VAL A 97 12.06 1.10 -7.44
N GLU A 98 12.62 1.68 -6.39
CA GLU A 98 14.07 1.83 -6.21
C GLU A 98 14.55 0.92 -5.08
N ILE A 99 15.37 -0.08 -5.40
CA ILE A 99 16.05 -0.93 -4.42
C ILE A 99 17.29 -0.18 -3.92
N LEU A 100 17.26 0.27 -2.69
CA LEU A 100 18.35 0.99 -2.05
C LEU A 100 19.45 0.03 -1.55
N SER A 101 19.04 -1.11 -1.00
CA SER A 101 19.92 -2.20 -0.61
C SER A 101 19.23 -3.55 -0.76
N LEU A 102 20.00 -4.60 -1.05
CA LEU A 102 19.54 -5.97 -1.09
C LEU A 102 20.70 -6.90 -0.79
N ASP A 103 20.70 -7.48 0.39
CA ASP A 103 21.67 -8.49 0.81
C ASP A 103 21.09 -9.88 0.62
N LEU A 104 21.88 -10.75 0.02
CA LEU A 104 21.49 -12.13 -0.25
C LEU A 104 22.34 -13.09 0.60
N ASP A 105 21.71 -14.15 1.06
CA ASP A 105 22.40 -15.24 1.73
C ASP A 105 23.24 -16.07 0.76
N ALA A 106 23.92 -17.11 1.25
CA ALA A 106 24.75 -17.99 0.44
C ALA A 106 23.97 -18.75 -0.66
N ASN A 107 22.64 -18.88 -0.50
CA ASN A 107 21.76 -19.55 -1.45
C ASN A 107 21.15 -18.57 -2.48
N GLY A 108 21.42 -17.27 -2.33
CA GLY A 108 20.87 -16.22 -3.20
C GLY A 108 19.46 -15.75 -2.81
N SER A 109 19.00 -16.08 -1.60
CA SER A 109 17.73 -15.58 -1.06
C SER A 109 17.94 -14.25 -0.34
N PRO A 110 16.96 -13.31 -0.39
CA PRO A 110 17.03 -12.09 0.38
C PRO A 110 17.18 -12.37 1.88
N HIS A 111 18.09 -11.64 2.53
CA HIS A 111 18.33 -11.68 3.96
C HIS A 111 18.02 -10.34 4.63
N SER A 112 18.34 -9.23 3.95
CA SER A 112 17.95 -7.89 4.32
C SER A 112 17.77 -7.04 3.07
N GLY A 113 17.08 -5.92 3.19
CA GLY A 113 16.92 -5.00 2.08
C GLY A 113 16.09 -3.79 2.44
N GLN A 114 16.30 -2.72 1.69
CA GLN A 114 15.53 -1.49 1.77
C GLN A 114 15.17 -1.02 0.36
N ALA A 115 13.99 -0.46 0.22
CA ALA A 115 13.50 0.07 -1.04
C ALA A 115 12.58 1.28 -0.81
N GLN A 116 12.36 2.02 -1.86
CA GLN A 116 11.33 3.04 -1.97
C GLN A 116 10.44 2.73 -3.16
N MET A 117 9.17 3.08 -3.05
CA MET A 117 8.25 2.97 -4.17
C MET A 117 7.37 4.22 -4.27
N GLU A 118 7.27 4.75 -5.47
CA GLU A 118 6.26 5.72 -5.85
C GLU A 118 5.20 5.03 -6.70
N SER A 119 3.91 5.29 -6.43
CA SER A 119 2.84 4.73 -7.25
C SER A 119 1.63 5.67 -7.32
N TYR A 120 0.96 5.68 -8.48
CA TYR A 120 -0.24 6.48 -8.68
C TYR A 120 -1.48 5.69 -8.30
N VAL A 121 -2.48 6.40 -7.79
CA VAL A 121 -3.81 5.84 -7.52
C VAL A 121 -4.89 6.67 -8.17
N GLN A 122 -5.84 5.98 -8.78
CA GLN A 122 -7.17 6.49 -9.09
C GLN A 122 -8.15 5.66 -8.27
N ALA A 123 -8.87 6.31 -7.37
CA ALA A 123 -9.88 5.64 -6.56
C ALA A 123 -11.27 6.15 -6.92
N TRP A 124 -12.15 5.23 -7.26
CA TRP A 124 -13.52 5.48 -7.66
C TRP A 124 -14.44 5.09 -6.51
N HIS A 125 -15.31 6.01 -6.09
CA HIS A 125 -16.23 5.81 -4.98
C HIS A 125 -17.66 6.07 -5.45
N GLU A 126 -18.55 5.09 -5.29
CA GLU A 126 -19.97 5.26 -5.54
C GLU A 126 -20.57 6.07 -4.38
N MET A 127 -21.44 7.06 -4.67
CA MET A 127 -21.93 8.03 -3.69
C MET A 127 -23.37 7.75 -3.22
N GLY A 128 -23.95 6.60 -3.56
CA GLY A 128 -25.30 6.20 -3.16
C GLY A 128 -26.44 6.77 -4.03
N ASP A 129 -26.14 7.67 -4.94
CA ASP A 129 -27.09 8.31 -5.88
C ASP A 129 -26.78 8.02 -7.35
N GLY A 130 -25.86 7.09 -7.60
CA GLY A 130 -25.36 6.73 -8.94
C GLY A 130 -24.26 7.66 -9.45
N GLN A 131 -23.84 8.64 -8.66
CA GLN A 131 -22.66 9.45 -8.96
C GLN A 131 -21.39 8.71 -8.51
N VAL A 132 -20.28 9.02 -9.16
CA VAL A 132 -18.95 8.47 -8.84
C VAL A 132 -18.04 9.62 -8.45
N TRP A 133 -17.49 9.56 -7.26
CA TRP A 133 -16.46 10.49 -6.82
C TRP A 133 -15.08 9.92 -7.15
N LEU A 134 -14.22 10.74 -7.75
CA LEU A 134 -12.87 10.37 -8.15
C LEU A 134 -11.83 11.02 -7.23
N PHE A 135 -10.95 10.19 -6.68
CA PHE A 135 -9.75 10.60 -5.98
C PHE A 135 -8.51 10.28 -6.82
N LEU A 136 -7.62 11.26 -6.98
CA LEU A 136 -6.32 11.08 -7.63
C LEU A 136 -5.21 11.34 -6.62
N GLY A 137 -4.29 10.41 -6.47
CA GLY A 137 -3.20 10.54 -5.52
C GLY A 137 -1.93 9.83 -5.94
N THR A 138 -0.88 10.10 -5.17
CA THR A 138 0.42 9.43 -5.25
C THR A 138 0.78 8.88 -3.89
N TYR A 139 1.17 7.61 -3.86
CA TYR A 139 1.79 6.99 -2.69
C TYR A 139 3.31 7.13 -2.76
N PHE A 140 3.91 7.41 -1.61
CA PHE A 140 5.35 7.34 -1.38
C PHE A 140 5.59 6.38 -0.22
N ASP A 141 6.26 5.27 -0.50
CA ASP A 141 6.47 4.19 0.43
C ASP A 141 7.95 4.01 0.76
N GLU A 142 8.26 3.85 2.05
CA GLU A 142 9.52 3.30 2.53
C GLU A 142 9.29 1.83 2.92
N ILE A 143 10.18 0.94 2.48
CA ILE A 143 9.94 -0.50 2.47
C ILE A 143 11.19 -1.22 2.94
N SER A 144 11.04 -2.19 3.86
CA SER A 144 12.12 -3.05 4.32
C SER A 144 11.81 -4.53 4.10
N PHE A 145 12.87 -5.33 4.01
CA PHE A 145 12.78 -6.77 4.00
C PHE A 145 12.95 -7.33 5.40
N TYR A 146 11.99 -8.15 5.83
CA TYR A 146 11.98 -8.86 7.10
C TYR A 146 12.11 -10.36 6.84
N PRO A 147 13.10 -11.08 7.42
CA PRO A 147 13.32 -12.51 7.16
C PRO A 147 12.08 -13.38 7.37
N GLU A 148 11.26 -13.05 8.37
CA GLU A 148 10.07 -13.83 8.74
C GLU A 148 8.81 -13.45 7.94
N ALA A 149 8.79 -12.25 7.32
CA ALA A 149 7.59 -11.71 6.69
C ALA A 149 7.77 -11.33 5.21
N GLY A 150 9.01 -11.21 4.74
CA GLY A 150 9.33 -10.70 3.42
C GLY A 150 9.34 -9.16 3.37
N TRP A 151 9.07 -8.61 2.20
CA TRP A 151 8.97 -7.17 2.02
C TRP A 151 7.70 -6.62 2.66
N GLN A 152 7.86 -5.57 3.48
CA GLN A 152 6.75 -4.84 4.10
C GLN A 152 6.97 -3.33 4.01
N ILE A 153 5.87 -2.58 3.96
CA ILE A 153 5.89 -1.12 3.98
C ILE A 153 6.03 -0.67 5.44
N ASP A 154 7.02 0.19 5.72
CA ASP A 154 7.27 0.79 7.05
C ASP A 154 6.67 2.18 7.17
N LYS A 155 6.55 2.87 6.05
CA LYS A 155 5.95 4.19 6.00
C LYS A 155 5.21 4.38 4.69
N MET A 156 4.02 4.93 4.80
CA MET A 156 3.17 5.29 3.68
C MET A 156 2.77 6.75 3.76
N VAL A 157 3.05 7.50 2.71
CA VAL A 157 2.48 8.83 2.52
C VAL A 157 1.56 8.80 1.31
N LEU A 158 0.28 9.06 1.52
CA LEU A 158 -0.67 9.31 0.43
C LEU A 158 -0.80 10.82 0.23
N HIS A 159 -0.40 11.29 -0.93
CA HIS A 159 -0.55 12.69 -1.32
C HIS A 159 -1.67 12.83 -2.34
N ARG A 160 -2.73 13.58 -1.97
CA ARG A 160 -3.82 13.91 -2.90
C ARG A 160 -3.32 14.90 -3.94
N VAL A 161 -3.45 14.54 -5.21
CA VAL A 161 -3.05 15.37 -6.36
C VAL A 161 -4.23 16.17 -6.87
N ALA A 162 -5.38 15.53 -7.00
CA ALA A 162 -6.62 16.12 -7.47
C ALA A 162 -7.83 15.23 -7.10
N GLY A 163 -8.99 15.65 -7.45
CA GLY A 163 -10.25 14.92 -7.29
C GLY A 163 -11.42 15.87 -7.21
N GLU A 164 -12.62 15.33 -7.29
CA GLU A 164 -13.85 16.10 -7.11
C GLU A 164 -13.98 16.54 -5.65
N ASN A 165 -14.55 17.72 -5.41
CA ASN A 165 -14.83 18.25 -4.06
C ASN A 165 -16.30 18.03 -3.73
#